data_b3eb058e2ece977961b24f800016d75b
#
_entry.id   b3eb058e2ece977961b24f800016d75b
#
_cell.length_a   1.000
_cell.length_b   1.000
_cell.length_c   1.000
_cell.angle_alpha   90.00
_cell.angle_beta   90.00
_cell.angle_gamma   90.00
#
_symmetry.space_group_name_H-M   'P 1'
#
loop_
_entity.id
_entity.type
_entity.pdbx_description
1 polymer ?
#
loop_
_entity_poly.entity_id
_entity_poly.type
_entity_poly.pdbx_seq_one_letter_code
_entity_poly.pdbx_strand_id
1 'polypeptide(L)'
;ATSTAPRRRAAAATITWLMMIAGIAITAGVTGALLDPYTHTLMIKIVACVAIMSVLITTLSILGVEKNNTFVTKTDDMSFVQGFKEIWRERKARNFSIFVFLSMTAYFMQELILEPYAGLVFGFTPGESTSLSGIQNGGVFIGMISVGILCTGLNLGNLRLWVTTGCIGSALSLSIIAVLGLSGSQVQLTIAVMSLGFFNGMFAVGVIGSMMSLASQGRNDREGTRVGIWGAAQAIAAGFGGLLGASLVDMMRLVSATDATAYGTVFIFEAALFICSSALAGRIMPRRPISFDLVPGE
;
A
#
# COMPACT_ATOMS: atom_id res chain seq x y z
N ALA A 1 11.38 14.21 7.69
CA ALA A 1 11.83 14.67 6.36
C ALA A 1 12.80 15.85 6.46
N THR A 2 12.59 16.80 7.39
CA THR A 2 13.41 18.01 7.56
C THR A 2 14.80 17.73 8.15
N SER A 3 14.94 16.70 8.96
CA SER A 3 16.21 16.29 9.60
C SER A 3 17.10 15.41 8.73
N THR A 4 16.66 15.06 7.50
CA THR A 4 17.42 14.18 6.60
C THR A 4 17.97 14.97 5.42
N ALA A 5 19.27 14.78 5.10
CA ALA A 5 19.89 15.40 3.94
C ALA A 5 19.07 15.10 2.67
N PRO A 6 18.91 16.06 1.73
CA PRO A 6 18.06 15.91 0.54
C PRO A 6 18.33 14.60 -0.23
N ARG A 7 19.60 14.22 -0.32
CA ARG A 7 20.07 13.01 -1.02
C ARG A 7 19.59 11.70 -0.38
N ARG A 8 19.28 11.70 0.94
CA ARG A 8 18.87 10.50 1.70
C ARG A 8 17.36 10.46 1.98
N ARG A 9 16.60 11.46 1.54
CA ARG A 9 15.14 11.54 1.82
C ARG A 9 14.36 10.36 1.24
N ALA A 10 14.68 9.94 0.02
CA ALA A 10 14.04 8.80 -0.62
C ALA A 10 14.30 7.49 0.16
N ALA A 11 15.55 7.25 0.56
CA ALA A 11 15.90 6.08 1.37
C ALA A 11 15.21 6.10 2.73
N ALA A 12 15.17 7.25 3.40
CA ALA A 12 14.46 7.39 4.69
C ALA A 12 12.97 7.10 4.54
N ALA A 13 12.31 7.62 3.50
CA ALA A 13 10.90 7.32 3.23
C ALA A 13 10.68 5.81 3.00
N THR A 14 11.51 5.16 2.20
CA THR A 14 11.41 3.72 1.94
C THR A 14 11.58 2.90 3.22
N ILE A 15 12.56 3.23 4.06
CA ILE A 15 12.78 2.55 5.34
C ILE A 15 11.57 2.74 6.26
N THR A 16 11.02 3.95 6.35
CA THR A 16 9.82 4.23 7.16
C THR A 16 8.65 3.37 6.72
N TRP A 17 8.41 3.24 5.41
CA TRP A 17 7.36 2.38 4.86
C TRP A 17 7.62 0.90 5.14
N LEU A 18 8.85 0.41 4.98
CA LEU A 18 9.22 -0.96 5.32
C LEU A 18 9.00 -1.27 6.80
N MET A 19 9.40 -0.36 7.69
CA MET A 19 9.17 -0.53 9.13
C MET A 19 7.67 -0.54 9.49
N MET A 20 6.88 0.31 8.82
CA MET A 20 5.42 0.33 9.01
C MET A 20 4.79 -1.00 8.59
N ILE A 21 5.10 -1.52 7.40
CA ILE A 21 4.56 -2.79 6.91
C ILE A 21 5.04 -3.96 7.76
N ALA A 22 6.31 -3.98 8.17
CA ALA A 22 6.82 -4.99 9.08
C ALA A 22 6.07 -4.98 10.43
N GLY A 23 5.81 -3.78 10.97
CA GLY A 23 5.03 -3.60 12.19
C GLY A 23 3.61 -4.14 12.05
N ILE A 24 2.92 -3.85 10.94
CA ILE A 24 1.58 -4.38 10.65
C ILE A 24 1.62 -5.90 10.56
N ALA A 25 2.55 -6.47 9.79
CA ALA A 25 2.66 -7.93 9.60
C ALA A 25 2.90 -8.67 10.92
N ILE A 26 3.84 -8.16 11.74
CA ILE A 26 4.16 -8.76 13.04
C ILE A 26 2.96 -8.63 14.00
N THR A 27 2.37 -7.44 14.10
CA THR A 27 1.24 -7.20 15.00
C THR A 27 0.05 -8.06 14.62
N ALA A 28 -0.32 -8.12 13.34
CA ALA A 28 -1.43 -8.93 12.86
C ALA A 28 -1.17 -10.43 13.07
N GLY A 29 0.04 -10.91 12.77
CA GLY A 29 0.42 -12.31 12.99
C GLY A 29 0.36 -12.70 14.47
N VAL A 30 0.95 -11.88 15.35
CA VAL A 30 0.94 -12.14 16.81
C VAL A 30 -0.47 -12.03 17.39
N THR A 31 -1.22 -10.98 17.02
CA THR A 31 -2.59 -10.79 17.47
C THR A 31 -3.49 -11.92 17.02
N GLY A 32 -3.38 -12.34 15.77
CA GLY A 32 -4.14 -13.45 15.23
C GLY A 32 -3.88 -14.75 15.98
N ALA A 33 -2.61 -15.09 16.23
CA ALA A 33 -2.24 -16.28 17.00
C ALA A 33 -2.72 -16.24 18.47
N LEU A 34 -2.77 -15.06 19.08
CA LEU A 34 -3.24 -14.88 20.45
C LEU A 34 -4.78 -14.86 20.56
N LEU A 35 -5.50 -14.60 19.46
CA LEU A 35 -6.96 -14.57 19.42
C LEU A 35 -7.61 -15.95 19.30
N ASP A 36 -6.85 -17.01 19.24
CA ASP A 36 -7.39 -18.38 19.17
C ASP A 36 -7.17 -19.15 20.50
N PRO A 37 -8.24 -19.61 21.20
CA PRO A 37 -9.67 -19.50 20.85
C PRO A 37 -10.25 -18.08 21.10
N TYR A 38 -11.08 -17.62 20.17
CA TYR A 38 -11.66 -16.27 20.23
C TYR A 38 -12.58 -16.11 21.44
N THR A 39 -12.34 -15.04 22.22
CA THR A 39 -13.28 -14.51 23.21
C THR A 39 -13.27 -13.00 23.16
N HIS A 40 -14.45 -12.38 23.33
CA HIS A 40 -14.60 -10.92 23.32
C HIS A 40 -13.69 -10.24 24.36
N THR A 41 -13.59 -10.83 25.57
CA THR A 41 -12.71 -10.33 26.64
C THR A 41 -11.23 -10.41 26.26
N LEU A 42 -10.82 -11.47 25.58
CA LEU A 42 -9.43 -11.65 25.13
C LEU A 42 -9.10 -10.60 24.06
N MET A 43 -10.00 -10.38 23.09
CA MET A 43 -9.84 -9.33 22.07
C MET A 43 -9.63 -7.95 22.68
N ILE A 44 -10.47 -7.56 23.65
CA ILE A 44 -10.32 -6.27 24.35
C ILE A 44 -8.96 -6.15 25.03
N LYS A 45 -8.52 -7.21 25.73
CA LYS A 45 -7.23 -7.22 26.41
C LYS A 45 -6.06 -7.06 25.43
N ILE A 46 -6.08 -7.77 24.32
CA ILE A 46 -5.02 -7.69 23.29
C ILE A 46 -4.99 -6.30 22.67
N VAL A 47 -6.15 -5.76 22.26
CA VAL A 47 -6.23 -4.41 21.68
C VAL A 47 -5.75 -3.34 22.67
N ALA A 48 -6.14 -3.44 23.94
CA ALA A 48 -5.66 -2.53 24.98
C ALA A 48 -4.13 -2.63 25.18
N CYS A 49 -3.58 -3.85 25.18
CA CYS A 49 -2.13 -4.06 25.29
C CYS A 49 -1.38 -3.44 24.11
N VAL A 50 -1.82 -3.69 22.88
CA VAL A 50 -1.24 -3.11 21.66
C VAL A 50 -1.32 -1.58 21.68
N ALA A 51 -2.46 -1.02 22.08
CA ALA A 51 -2.64 0.43 22.18
C ALA A 51 -1.67 1.07 23.20
N ILE A 52 -1.55 0.47 24.40
CA ILE A 52 -0.63 0.95 25.44
C ILE A 52 0.82 0.86 24.94
N MET A 53 1.22 -0.26 24.36
CA MET A 53 2.57 -0.43 23.82
C MET A 53 2.86 0.61 22.71
N SER A 54 1.91 0.85 21.82
CA SER A 54 2.05 1.84 20.74
C SER A 54 2.26 3.24 21.30
N VAL A 55 1.48 3.64 22.33
CA VAL A 55 1.63 4.94 22.99
C VAL A 55 3.01 5.04 23.68
N LEU A 56 3.43 4.01 24.39
CA LEU A 56 4.72 3.99 25.08
C LEU A 56 5.88 4.10 24.08
N ILE A 57 5.90 3.29 23.04
CA ILE A 57 6.96 3.31 22.00
C ILE A 57 6.99 4.68 21.32
N THR A 58 5.83 5.22 20.95
CA THR A 58 5.75 6.55 20.31
C THR A 58 6.28 7.63 21.22
N THR A 59 5.86 7.65 22.48
CA THR A 59 6.31 8.63 23.47
C THR A 59 7.83 8.56 23.69
N LEU A 60 8.37 7.36 23.88
CA LEU A 60 9.81 7.15 24.03
C LEU A 60 10.59 7.56 22.77
N SER A 61 10.04 7.33 21.58
CA SER A 61 10.69 7.66 20.31
C SER A 61 10.74 9.17 20.05
N ILE A 62 9.79 9.95 20.59
CA ILE A 62 9.71 11.40 20.40
C ILE A 62 10.59 12.13 21.43
N LEU A 63 10.86 11.51 22.60
CA LEU A 63 11.68 12.13 23.63
C LEU A 63 13.06 12.50 23.11
N GLY A 64 13.35 13.80 23.04
CA GLY A 64 14.67 14.34 22.64
C GLY A 64 14.82 14.65 21.14
N VAL A 65 13.87 14.27 20.27
CA VAL A 65 13.97 14.57 18.82
C VAL A 65 13.85 16.06 18.52
N GLU A 66 13.07 16.81 19.31
CA GLU A 66 12.82 18.24 19.08
C GLU A 66 13.92 19.16 19.62
N LYS A 67 14.76 18.70 20.53
CA LYS A 67 15.76 19.57 21.21
C LYS A 67 16.82 20.18 20.29
N ASN A 68 17.02 19.60 19.08
CA ASN A 68 18.12 20.00 18.18
C ASN A 68 17.66 20.51 16.79
N ASN A 69 16.37 20.70 16.58
CA ASN A 69 15.87 21.13 15.26
C ASN A 69 15.36 22.57 15.31
N THR A 70 16.19 23.52 14.92
CA THR A 70 15.73 24.84 14.49
C THR A 70 14.99 24.69 13.16
N PHE A 71 13.68 24.60 13.22
CA PHE A 71 12.84 24.58 12.04
C PHE A 71 12.87 25.93 11.34
N VAL A 72 13.62 26.02 10.25
CA VAL A 72 13.43 27.11 9.30
C VAL A 72 12.19 26.74 8.48
N THR A 73 11.04 27.17 8.94
CA THR A 73 9.79 27.10 8.19
C THR A 73 9.85 28.16 7.08
N LYS A 74 10.32 27.78 5.90
CA LYS A 74 9.97 28.55 4.71
C LYS A 74 8.47 28.31 4.49
N THR A 75 7.66 29.23 4.92
CA THR A 75 6.24 29.30 4.62
C THR A 75 6.13 29.57 3.12
N ASP A 76 5.71 28.58 2.39
CA ASP A 76 5.28 28.79 1.01
C ASP A 76 3.90 29.45 1.10
N ASP A 77 3.80 30.74 0.74
CA ASP A 77 2.57 31.55 0.83
C ASP A 77 1.46 31.10 -0.15
N MET A 78 1.67 29.99 -0.83
CA MET A 78 0.69 29.48 -1.80
C MET A 78 -0.39 28.61 -1.15
N SER A 79 -1.64 29.01 -1.38
CA SER A 79 -2.82 28.22 -1.01
C SER A 79 -2.75 26.81 -1.65
N PHE A 80 -3.11 25.76 -0.90
CA PHE A 80 -3.24 24.38 -1.38
C PHE A 80 -4.05 24.29 -2.70
N VAL A 81 -5.10 25.09 -2.83
CA VAL A 81 -5.95 25.15 -4.03
C VAL A 81 -5.16 25.63 -5.27
N GLN A 82 -4.24 26.57 -5.09
CA GLN A 82 -3.40 27.06 -6.19
C GLN A 82 -2.38 26.00 -6.62
N GLY A 83 -1.75 25.33 -5.67
CA GLY A 83 -0.83 24.21 -5.93
C GLY A 83 -1.54 23.05 -6.65
N PHE A 84 -2.77 22.69 -6.22
CA PHE A 84 -3.59 21.70 -6.88
C PHE A 84 -3.93 22.08 -8.33
N LYS A 85 -4.39 23.32 -8.58
CA LYS A 85 -4.71 23.80 -9.93
C LYS A 85 -3.51 23.76 -10.87
N GLU A 86 -2.32 24.08 -10.39
CA GLU A 86 -1.10 24.04 -11.18
C GLU A 86 -0.69 22.61 -11.55
N ILE A 87 -0.70 21.68 -10.59
CA ILE A 87 -0.42 20.27 -10.83
C ILE A 87 -1.45 19.67 -11.78
N TRP A 88 -2.71 20.04 -11.65
CA TRP A 88 -3.77 19.56 -12.55
C TRP A 88 -3.62 20.06 -13.99
N ARG A 89 -2.99 21.21 -14.22
CA ARG A 89 -2.65 21.72 -15.54
C ARG A 89 -1.47 20.99 -16.18
N GLU A 90 -0.57 20.45 -15.39
CA GLU A 90 0.56 19.67 -15.89
C GLU A 90 0.11 18.24 -16.27
N ARG A 91 0.10 17.93 -17.56
CA ARG A 91 -0.41 16.64 -18.08
C ARG A 91 0.24 15.41 -17.43
N LYS A 92 1.55 15.46 -17.18
CA LYS A 92 2.28 14.34 -16.54
C LYS A 92 1.84 14.15 -15.08
N ALA A 93 1.78 15.21 -14.30
CA ALA A 93 1.40 15.17 -12.90
C ALA A 93 -0.07 14.77 -12.72
N ARG A 94 -0.97 15.31 -13.55
CA ARG A 94 -2.38 14.92 -13.58
C ARG A 94 -2.57 13.42 -13.86
N ASN A 95 -1.95 12.91 -14.91
CA ASN A 95 -2.07 11.50 -15.27
C ASN A 95 -1.49 10.58 -14.18
N PHE A 96 -0.42 11.01 -13.53
CA PHE A 96 0.15 10.29 -12.40
C PHE A 96 -0.78 10.33 -11.17
N SER A 97 -1.44 11.45 -10.89
CA SER A 97 -2.45 11.55 -9.81
C SER A 97 -3.63 10.63 -10.05
N ILE A 98 -4.12 10.54 -11.30
CA ILE A 98 -5.20 9.61 -11.69
C ILE A 98 -4.73 8.16 -11.52
N PHE A 99 -3.51 7.85 -11.93
CA PHE A 99 -2.92 6.52 -11.73
C PHE A 99 -2.82 6.16 -10.25
N VAL A 100 -2.30 7.07 -9.40
CA VAL A 100 -2.20 6.85 -7.96
C VAL A 100 -3.59 6.62 -7.35
N PHE A 101 -4.56 7.48 -7.68
CA PHE A 101 -5.91 7.34 -7.18
C PHE A 101 -6.54 5.99 -7.58
N LEU A 102 -6.46 5.61 -8.85
CA LEU A 102 -7.05 4.37 -9.36
C LEU A 102 -6.40 3.13 -8.74
N SER A 103 -5.08 3.09 -8.71
CA SER A 103 -4.33 1.95 -8.19
C SER A 103 -4.45 1.82 -6.67
N MET A 104 -4.50 2.93 -5.95
CA MET A 104 -4.70 2.91 -4.51
C MET A 104 -6.14 2.57 -4.13
N THR A 105 -7.14 2.99 -4.93
CA THR A 105 -8.51 2.54 -4.75
C THR A 105 -8.59 1.01 -4.86
N ALA A 106 -8.00 0.42 -5.89
CA ALA A 106 -7.93 -1.03 -6.02
C ALA A 106 -7.21 -1.68 -4.82
N TYR A 107 -6.08 -1.13 -4.39
CA TYR A 107 -5.34 -1.65 -3.23
C TYR A 107 -6.17 -1.65 -1.93
N PHE A 108 -6.89 -0.58 -1.64
CA PHE A 108 -7.65 -0.45 -0.39
C PHE A 108 -9.03 -1.13 -0.41
N MET A 109 -9.57 -1.46 -1.60
CA MET A 109 -10.80 -2.25 -1.69
C MET A 109 -10.62 -3.63 -1.05
N GLN A 110 -9.55 -4.35 -1.39
CA GLN A 110 -9.29 -5.69 -0.88
C GLN A 110 -9.07 -5.72 0.65
N GLU A 111 -8.47 -4.67 1.21
CA GLU A 111 -8.08 -4.61 2.61
C GLU A 111 -9.29 -4.75 3.54
N LEU A 112 -10.43 -4.16 3.16
CA LEU A 112 -11.65 -4.21 3.97
C LEU A 112 -12.50 -5.47 3.73
N ILE A 113 -12.42 -6.09 2.54
CA ILE A 113 -13.30 -7.21 2.18
C ILE A 113 -12.65 -8.59 2.34
N LEU A 114 -11.32 -8.67 2.44
CA LEU A 114 -10.59 -9.92 2.47
C LEU A 114 -10.84 -10.74 3.76
N GLU A 115 -10.82 -10.10 4.92
CA GLU A 115 -11.09 -10.77 6.21
C GLU A 115 -12.52 -11.30 6.31
N PRO A 116 -13.58 -10.52 6.02
CA PRO A 116 -14.94 -11.03 5.95
C PRO A 116 -15.10 -12.17 4.93
N TYR A 117 -14.46 -12.08 3.78
CA TYR A 117 -14.45 -13.14 2.79
C TYR A 117 -13.86 -14.45 3.32
N ALA A 118 -12.69 -14.38 3.97
CA ALA A 118 -12.06 -15.54 4.58
C ALA A 118 -12.97 -16.19 5.64
N GLY A 119 -13.63 -15.39 6.48
CA GLY A 119 -14.56 -15.88 7.50
C GLY A 119 -15.82 -16.51 6.90
N LEU A 120 -16.50 -15.83 5.97
CA LEU A 120 -17.80 -16.24 5.45
C LEU A 120 -17.71 -17.38 4.44
N VAL A 121 -16.66 -17.40 3.59
CA VAL A 121 -16.55 -18.38 2.50
C VAL A 121 -15.69 -19.57 2.89
N PHE A 122 -14.63 -19.36 3.67
CA PHE A 122 -13.69 -20.42 4.04
C PHE A 122 -13.80 -20.86 5.51
N GLY A 123 -14.64 -20.19 6.31
CA GLY A 123 -14.86 -20.55 7.72
C GLY A 123 -13.68 -20.22 8.64
N PHE A 124 -12.86 -19.21 8.28
CA PHE A 124 -11.79 -18.75 9.16
C PHE A 124 -12.38 -18.16 10.46
N THR A 125 -11.75 -18.48 11.57
CA THR A 125 -12.01 -17.79 12.85
C THR A 125 -11.46 -16.37 12.80
N PRO A 126 -11.88 -15.47 13.70
CA PRO A 126 -11.31 -14.10 13.78
C PRO A 126 -9.79 -14.11 13.98
N GLY A 127 -9.23 -15.07 14.73
CA GLY A 127 -7.80 -15.23 14.91
C GLY A 127 -7.09 -15.63 13.60
N GLU A 128 -7.66 -16.59 12.88
CA GLU A 128 -7.12 -17.07 11.60
C GLU A 128 -7.19 -15.99 10.52
N SER A 129 -8.32 -15.23 10.44
CA SER A 129 -8.45 -14.14 9.45
C SER A 129 -7.48 -12.98 9.75
N THR A 130 -7.27 -12.65 11.02
CA THR A 130 -6.25 -11.66 11.43
C THR A 130 -4.84 -12.15 11.09
N SER A 131 -4.55 -13.44 11.31
CA SER A 131 -3.27 -14.07 10.90
C SER A 131 -3.09 -14.01 9.38
N LEU A 132 -4.16 -14.20 8.60
CA LEU A 132 -4.15 -14.10 7.14
C LEU A 132 -3.75 -12.69 6.69
N SER A 133 -4.25 -11.63 7.35
CA SER A 133 -3.81 -10.25 7.11
C SER A 133 -2.33 -10.05 7.46
N GLY A 134 -1.84 -10.72 8.51
CA GLY A 134 -0.40 -10.77 8.82
C GLY A 134 0.43 -11.41 7.70
N ILE A 135 -0.03 -12.52 7.13
CA ILE A 135 0.61 -13.21 6.00
C ILE A 135 0.60 -12.34 4.76
N GLN A 136 -0.51 -11.66 4.46
CA GLN A 136 -0.60 -10.71 3.35
C GLN A 136 0.45 -9.60 3.49
N ASN A 137 0.52 -8.94 4.63
CA ASN A 137 1.49 -7.87 4.89
C ASN A 137 2.93 -8.38 4.94
N GLY A 138 3.14 -9.62 5.39
CA GLY A 138 4.42 -10.34 5.26
C GLY A 138 4.82 -10.51 3.79
N GLY A 139 3.88 -10.86 2.93
CA GLY A 139 4.07 -10.88 1.48
C GLY A 139 4.45 -9.51 0.93
N VAL A 140 3.75 -8.44 1.35
CA VAL A 140 4.07 -7.05 0.97
C VAL A 140 5.51 -6.71 1.36
N PHE A 141 5.91 -7.02 2.58
CA PHE A 141 7.27 -6.78 3.07
C PHE A 141 8.33 -7.49 2.23
N ILE A 142 8.12 -8.77 1.92
CA ILE A 142 9.03 -9.56 1.07
C ILE A 142 9.08 -8.97 -0.35
N GLY A 143 7.95 -8.59 -0.92
CA GLY A 143 7.86 -7.95 -2.23
C GLY A 143 8.64 -6.64 -2.29
N MET A 144 8.50 -5.79 -1.26
CA MET A 144 9.24 -4.53 -1.15
C MET A 144 10.74 -4.74 -1.06
N ILE A 145 11.19 -5.68 -0.22
CA ILE A 145 12.62 -6.01 -0.08
C ILE A 145 13.17 -6.58 -1.39
N SER A 146 12.43 -7.47 -2.05
CA SER A 146 12.84 -8.08 -3.31
C SER A 146 13.11 -7.00 -4.37
N VAL A 147 12.21 -6.03 -4.53
CA VAL A 147 12.42 -4.91 -5.45
C VAL A 147 13.59 -4.04 -5.01
N GLY A 148 13.74 -3.77 -3.72
CA GLY A 148 14.86 -3.01 -3.18
C GLY A 148 16.21 -3.66 -3.53
N ILE A 149 16.34 -4.97 -3.32
CA ILE A 149 17.57 -5.73 -3.64
C ILE A 149 17.82 -5.77 -5.16
N LEU A 150 16.79 -6.06 -5.95
CA LEU A 150 16.91 -6.17 -7.40
C LEU A 150 17.25 -4.84 -8.06
N CYS A 151 16.64 -3.74 -7.59
CA CYS A 151 16.90 -2.41 -8.12
C CYS A 151 18.25 -1.84 -7.68
N THR A 152 18.60 -1.98 -6.37
CA THR A 152 19.80 -1.33 -5.81
C THR A 152 21.02 -2.23 -5.89
N GLY A 153 20.84 -3.54 -5.66
CA GLY A 153 21.95 -4.51 -5.64
C GLY A 153 22.35 -5.01 -7.03
N LEU A 154 21.37 -5.35 -7.86
CA LEU A 154 21.58 -5.95 -9.16
C LEU A 154 21.36 -5.00 -10.35
N ASN A 155 20.93 -3.76 -10.10
CA ASN A 155 20.57 -2.77 -11.13
C ASN A 155 19.58 -3.33 -12.18
N LEU A 156 18.70 -4.25 -11.74
CA LEU A 156 17.74 -4.90 -12.62
C LEU A 156 16.40 -4.14 -12.64
N GLY A 157 15.90 -3.90 -13.83
CA GLY A 157 14.57 -3.34 -14.06
C GLY A 157 14.53 -1.81 -13.98
N ASN A 158 13.31 -1.30 -14.08
CA ASN A 158 12.98 0.11 -13.95
C ASN A 158 11.65 0.25 -13.18
N LEU A 159 11.37 1.45 -12.68
CA LEU A 159 10.14 1.71 -11.89
C LEU A 159 8.87 1.26 -12.63
N ARG A 160 8.82 1.48 -13.95
CA ARG A 160 7.70 1.06 -14.78
C ARG A 160 7.52 -0.46 -14.76
N LEU A 161 8.60 -1.23 -14.90
CA LEU A 161 8.55 -2.69 -14.86
C LEU A 161 7.97 -3.17 -13.52
N TRP A 162 8.48 -2.67 -12.41
CA TRP A 162 8.05 -3.09 -11.07
C TRP A 162 6.59 -2.72 -10.79
N VAL A 163 6.13 -1.53 -11.20
CA VAL A 163 4.72 -1.15 -11.10
C VAL A 163 3.83 -2.02 -11.97
N THR A 164 4.19 -2.25 -13.23
CA THR A 164 3.36 -3.04 -14.14
C THR A 164 3.30 -4.51 -13.75
N THR A 165 4.43 -5.12 -13.37
CA THR A 165 4.46 -6.51 -12.90
C THR A 165 3.72 -6.67 -11.57
N GLY A 166 3.87 -5.72 -10.65
CA GLY A 166 3.11 -5.69 -9.41
C GLY A 166 1.60 -5.62 -9.64
N CYS A 167 1.13 -4.69 -10.47
CA CYS A 167 -0.29 -4.59 -10.82
C CYS A 167 -0.82 -5.85 -11.52
N ILE A 168 -0.09 -6.43 -12.48
CA ILE A 168 -0.51 -7.65 -13.18
C ILE A 168 -0.54 -8.84 -12.21
N GLY A 169 0.49 -8.99 -11.38
CA GLY A 169 0.56 -10.04 -10.38
C GLY A 169 -0.56 -9.93 -9.34
N SER A 170 -0.88 -8.72 -8.88
CA SER A 170 -2.02 -8.47 -7.98
C SER A 170 -3.34 -8.83 -8.63
N ALA A 171 -3.55 -8.45 -9.91
CA ALA A 171 -4.75 -8.81 -10.66
C ALA A 171 -4.90 -10.33 -10.82
N LEU A 172 -3.82 -11.04 -11.12
CA LEU A 172 -3.82 -12.50 -11.22
C LEU A 172 -4.13 -13.14 -9.86
N SER A 173 -3.50 -12.68 -8.77
CA SER A 173 -3.76 -13.19 -7.42
C SER A 173 -5.22 -12.97 -7.01
N LEU A 174 -5.80 -11.79 -7.27
CA LEU A 174 -7.21 -11.50 -7.01
C LEU A 174 -8.14 -12.40 -7.83
N SER A 175 -7.81 -12.64 -9.09
CA SER A 175 -8.59 -13.55 -9.95
C SER A 175 -8.53 -14.99 -9.42
N ILE A 176 -7.38 -15.44 -8.92
CA ILE A 176 -7.22 -16.74 -8.26
C ILE A 176 -8.06 -16.79 -6.98
N ILE A 177 -8.00 -15.76 -6.12
CA ILE A 177 -8.78 -15.66 -4.88
C ILE A 177 -10.28 -15.76 -5.19
N ALA A 178 -10.76 -15.07 -6.25
CA ALA A 178 -12.15 -15.12 -6.68
C ALA A 178 -12.57 -16.55 -7.07
N VAL A 179 -11.75 -17.27 -7.84
CA VAL A 179 -12.03 -18.65 -8.27
C VAL A 179 -11.97 -19.63 -7.11
N LEU A 180 -11.03 -19.46 -6.19
CA LEU A 180 -10.89 -20.31 -5.00
C LEU A 180 -12.12 -20.28 -4.10
N GLY A 181 -12.88 -19.18 -4.08
CA GLY A 181 -14.15 -19.11 -3.35
C GLY A 181 -15.19 -20.14 -3.79
N LEU A 182 -15.08 -20.69 -5.00
CA LEU A 182 -16.02 -21.68 -5.52
C LEU A 182 -15.69 -23.12 -5.09
N SER A 183 -14.41 -23.44 -4.84
CA SER A 183 -13.99 -24.82 -4.57
C SER A 183 -12.64 -24.94 -3.84
N GLY A 184 -12.05 -23.81 -3.40
CA GLY A 184 -10.73 -23.79 -2.81
C GLY A 184 -10.69 -24.22 -1.35
N SER A 185 -9.46 -24.50 -0.89
CA SER A 185 -9.18 -24.76 0.53
C SER A 185 -8.58 -23.54 1.22
N GLN A 186 -8.60 -23.51 2.55
CA GLN A 186 -7.96 -22.47 3.37
C GLN A 186 -6.46 -22.30 3.04
N VAL A 187 -5.76 -23.41 2.81
CA VAL A 187 -4.32 -23.39 2.47
C VAL A 187 -4.09 -22.72 1.11
N GLN A 188 -4.92 -23.01 0.12
CA GLN A 188 -4.83 -22.38 -1.20
C GLN A 188 -5.12 -20.87 -1.13
N LEU A 189 -6.13 -20.46 -0.33
CA LEU A 189 -6.42 -19.06 -0.08
C LEU A 189 -5.21 -18.35 0.54
N THR A 190 -4.61 -18.95 1.57
CA THR A 190 -3.44 -18.38 2.26
C THR A 190 -2.26 -18.14 1.31
N ILE A 191 -1.98 -19.09 0.42
CA ILE A 191 -0.92 -18.95 -0.60
C ILE A 191 -1.27 -17.84 -1.60
N ALA A 192 -2.51 -17.77 -2.05
CA ALA A 192 -2.96 -16.73 -2.99
C ALA A 192 -2.90 -15.34 -2.37
N VAL A 193 -3.28 -15.21 -1.09
CA VAL A 193 -3.21 -13.94 -0.33
C VAL A 193 -1.76 -13.52 -0.07
N MET A 194 -0.87 -14.45 0.25
CA MET A 194 0.57 -14.16 0.34
C MET A 194 1.14 -13.68 -0.99
N SER A 195 0.75 -14.31 -2.10
CA SER A 195 1.13 -13.91 -3.45
C SER A 195 0.60 -12.51 -3.80
N LEU A 196 -0.66 -12.21 -3.45
CA LEU A 196 -1.25 -10.89 -3.59
C LEU A 196 -0.44 -9.84 -2.83
N GLY A 197 -0.09 -10.12 -1.57
CA GLY A 197 0.77 -9.26 -0.77
C GLY A 197 2.12 -9.02 -1.44
N PHE A 198 2.78 -10.05 -1.93
CA PHE A 198 4.07 -9.94 -2.61
C PHE A 198 4.02 -8.98 -3.82
N PHE A 199 3.03 -9.13 -4.69
CA PHE A 199 2.88 -8.25 -5.85
C PHE A 199 2.44 -6.83 -5.47
N ASN A 200 1.64 -6.67 -4.42
CA ASN A 200 1.31 -5.37 -3.84
C ASN A 200 2.56 -4.66 -3.31
N GLY A 201 3.49 -5.39 -2.68
CA GLY A 201 4.76 -4.84 -2.23
C GLY A 201 5.64 -4.36 -3.38
N MET A 202 5.73 -5.14 -4.47
CA MET A 202 6.42 -4.72 -5.69
C MET A 202 5.83 -3.44 -6.28
N PHE A 203 4.50 -3.39 -6.39
CA PHE A 203 3.77 -2.22 -6.85
C PHE A 203 4.04 -0.99 -5.98
N ALA A 204 3.98 -1.12 -4.66
CA ALA A 204 4.14 -0.02 -3.70
C ALA A 204 5.51 0.65 -3.83
N VAL A 205 6.60 -0.12 -3.88
CA VAL A 205 7.96 0.44 -4.08
C VAL A 205 8.06 1.19 -5.40
N GLY A 206 7.52 0.62 -6.48
CA GLY A 206 7.52 1.25 -7.79
C GLY A 206 6.76 2.58 -7.80
N VAL A 207 5.62 2.66 -7.13
CA VAL A 207 4.82 3.89 -6.99
C VAL A 207 5.55 4.93 -6.17
N ILE A 208 6.07 4.58 -5.00
CA ILE A 208 6.83 5.49 -4.12
C ILE A 208 8.05 6.04 -4.85
N GLY A 209 8.82 5.18 -5.53
CA GLY A 209 9.97 5.59 -6.33
C GLY A 209 9.58 6.54 -7.47
N SER A 210 8.45 6.28 -8.13
CA SER A 210 7.92 7.16 -9.19
C SER A 210 7.44 8.50 -8.65
N MET A 211 6.80 8.53 -7.48
CA MET A 211 6.41 9.76 -6.79
C MET A 211 7.64 10.64 -6.51
N MET A 212 8.68 10.06 -5.94
CA MET A 212 9.92 10.78 -5.62
C MET A 212 10.62 11.29 -6.90
N SER A 213 10.71 10.46 -7.94
CA SER A 213 11.31 10.83 -9.22
C SER A 213 10.55 11.94 -9.94
N LEU A 214 9.21 11.94 -9.90
CA LEU A 214 8.42 13.00 -10.50
C LEU A 214 8.39 14.28 -9.65
N ALA A 215 8.49 14.16 -8.33
CA ALA A 215 8.57 15.31 -7.45
C ALA A 215 9.85 16.12 -7.72
N SER A 216 10.99 15.44 -7.86
CA SER A 216 12.29 16.06 -8.13
C SER A 216 12.44 16.65 -9.54
N GLN A 217 11.64 16.24 -10.52
CA GLN A 217 11.64 16.81 -11.89
C GLN A 217 10.88 18.14 -12.00
N GLY A 218 10.22 18.58 -10.95
CA GLY A 218 9.52 19.87 -10.89
C GLY A 218 10.43 21.04 -10.55
N ARG A 219 9.86 22.25 -10.42
CA ARG A 219 10.56 23.42 -9.86
C ARG A 219 10.99 23.08 -8.43
N ASN A 220 12.27 23.32 -8.11
CA ASN A 220 12.95 22.89 -6.88
C ASN A 220 12.24 23.30 -5.55
N ASP A 221 11.36 24.30 -5.57
CA ASP A 221 10.65 24.79 -4.39
C ASP A 221 9.29 24.10 -4.13
N ARG A 222 8.88 23.10 -4.97
CA ARG A 222 7.52 22.52 -4.93
C ARG A 222 7.45 21.00 -4.74
N GLU A 223 8.55 20.36 -4.40
CA GLU A 223 8.57 18.90 -4.14
C GLU A 223 7.58 18.52 -3.05
N GLY A 224 7.55 19.28 -1.95
CA GLY A 224 6.67 19.03 -0.82
C GLY A 224 5.18 19.11 -1.18
N THR A 225 4.80 20.13 -1.97
CA THR A 225 3.40 20.31 -2.44
C THR A 225 2.96 19.15 -3.33
N ARG A 226 3.82 18.69 -4.25
CA ARG A 226 3.52 17.52 -5.13
C ARG A 226 3.33 16.25 -4.34
N VAL A 227 4.26 15.94 -3.43
CA VAL A 227 4.16 14.76 -2.54
C VAL A 227 2.91 14.85 -1.65
N GLY A 228 2.59 16.04 -1.15
CA GLY A 228 1.39 16.29 -0.35
C GLY A 228 0.09 16.03 -1.11
N ILE A 229 -0.01 16.47 -2.38
CA ILE A 229 -1.19 16.24 -3.23
C ILE A 229 -1.35 14.73 -3.56
N TRP A 230 -0.26 14.04 -3.87
CA TRP A 230 -0.33 12.60 -4.10
C TRP A 230 -0.64 11.81 -2.83
N GLY A 231 -0.12 12.24 -1.67
CA GLY A 231 -0.49 11.69 -0.37
C GLY A 231 -1.97 11.92 -0.04
N ALA A 232 -2.51 13.10 -0.36
CA ALA A 232 -3.94 13.37 -0.23
C ALA A 232 -4.78 12.50 -1.17
N ALA A 233 -4.35 12.32 -2.43
CA ALA A 233 -5.01 11.41 -3.38
C ALA A 233 -5.02 9.95 -2.86
N GLN A 234 -3.92 9.51 -2.27
CA GLN A 234 -3.82 8.19 -1.64
C GLN A 234 -4.74 8.06 -0.42
N ALA A 235 -4.81 9.07 0.45
CA ALA A 235 -5.69 9.05 1.63
C ALA A 235 -7.17 9.04 1.24
N ILE A 236 -7.55 9.83 0.21
CA ILE A 236 -8.92 9.81 -0.33
C ILE A 236 -9.21 8.44 -0.95
N ALA A 237 -8.26 7.87 -1.71
CA ALA A 237 -8.41 6.55 -2.31
C ALA A 237 -8.55 5.45 -1.24
N ALA A 238 -7.89 5.57 -0.09
CA ALA A 238 -8.00 4.61 1.00
C ALA A 238 -9.43 4.58 1.57
N GLY A 239 -9.98 5.74 1.96
CA GLY A 239 -11.34 5.81 2.47
C GLY A 239 -12.39 5.43 1.42
N PHE A 240 -12.24 5.95 0.19
CA PHE A 240 -13.16 5.63 -0.90
C PHE A 240 -13.07 4.17 -1.34
N GLY A 241 -11.87 3.60 -1.44
CA GLY A 241 -11.65 2.22 -1.87
C GLY A 241 -12.29 1.22 -0.92
N GLY A 242 -12.04 1.34 0.39
CA GLY A 242 -12.65 0.48 1.39
C GLY A 242 -14.20 0.55 1.35
N LEU A 243 -14.75 1.76 1.34
CA LEU A 243 -16.19 1.96 1.25
C LEU A 243 -16.77 1.39 -0.05
N LEU A 244 -16.10 1.61 -1.17
CA LEU A 244 -16.53 1.09 -2.48
C LEU A 244 -16.52 -0.43 -2.49
N GLY A 245 -15.46 -1.07 -1.98
CA GLY A 245 -15.34 -2.52 -1.87
C GLY A 245 -16.48 -3.12 -1.06
N ALA A 246 -16.70 -2.63 0.16
CA ALA A 246 -17.80 -3.10 1.03
C ALA A 246 -19.17 -2.88 0.39
N SER A 247 -19.43 -1.68 -0.16
CA SER A 247 -20.73 -1.37 -0.80
C SER A 247 -20.99 -2.24 -2.04
N LEU A 248 -19.96 -2.54 -2.85
CA LEU A 248 -20.08 -3.42 -3.99
C LEU A 248 -20.39 -4.87 -3.56
N VAL A 249 -19.74 -5.35 -2.50
CA VAL A 249 -20.04 -6.68 -1.93
C VAL A 249 -21.50 -6.74 -1.48
N ASP A 250 -21.98 -5.75 -0.72
CA ASP A 250 -23.35 -5.71 -0.25
C ASP A 250 -24.35 -5.68 -1.42
N MET A 251 -24.06 -4.89 -2.45
CA MET A 251 -24.89 -4.84 -3.65
C MET A 251 -24.87 -6.18 -4.42
N MET A 252 -23.72 -6.81 -4.54
CA MET A 252 -23.60 -8.12 -5.20
C MET A 252 -24.31 -9.22 -4.42
N ARG A 253 -24.34 -9.17 -3.11
CA ARG A 253 -25.11 -10.10 -2.27
C ARG A 253 -26.61 -10.07 -2.53
N LEU A 254 -27.15 -8.94 -2.99
CA LEU A 254 -28.57 -8.84 -3.34
C LEU A 254 -28.94 -9.62 -4.61
N VAL A 255 -27.97 -9.84 -5.51
CA VAL A 255 -28.20 -10.46 -6.82
C VAL A 255 -27.48 -11.79 -6.98
N SER A 256 -26.53 -12.11 -6.13
CA SER A 256 -25.72 -13.34 -6.19
C SER A 256 -26.35 -14.45 -5.34
N ALA A 257 -26.20 -15.69 -5.79
CA ALA A 257 -26.73 -16.86 -5.09
C ALA A 257 -25.91 -17.24 -3.83
N THR A 258 -24.63 -16.85 -3.76
CA THR A 258 -23.73 -17.19 -2.66
C THR A 258 -22.79 -16.04 -2.32
N ASP A 259 -22.28 -16.02 -1.09
CA ASP A 259 -21.25 -15.06 -0.67
C ASP A 259 -19.98 -15.21 -1.54
N ALA A 260 -19.59 -16.42 -1.88
CA ALA A 260 -18.44 -16.69 -2.73
C ALA A 260 -18.53 -15.98 -4.10
N THR A 261 -19.70 -16.00 -4.72
CA THR A 261 -19.93 -15.32 -6.01
C THR A 261 -20.00 -13.81 -5.85
N ALA A 262 -20.58 -13.31 -4.76
CA ALA A 262 -20.66 -11.87 -4.48
C ALA A 262 -19.25 -11.26 -4.30
N TYR A 263 -18.45 -11.82 -3.39
CA TYR A 263 -17.07 -11.38 -3.17
C TYR A 263 -16.19 -11.61 -4.40
N GLY A 264 -16.32 -12.78 -5.05
CA GLY A 264 -15.56 -13.11 -6.26
C GLY A 264 -15.76 -12.09 -7.38
N THR A 265 -17.00 -11.61 -7.60
CA THR A 265 -17.29 -10.57 -8.59
C THR A 265 -16.56 -9.26 -8.24
N VAL A 266 -16.51 -8.87 -6.98
CA VAL A 266 -15.81 -7.66 -6.54
C VAL A 266 -14.30 -7.81 -6.71
N PHE A 267 -13.71 -8.98 -6.39
CA PHE A 267 -12.28 -9.24 -6.65
C PHE A 267 -11.93 -9.22 -8.15
N ILE A 268 -12.80 -9.69 -9.03
CA ILE A 268 -12.59 -9.58 -10.49
C ILE A 268 -12.67 -8.11 -10.94
N PHE A 269 -13.61 -7.33 -10.40
CA PHE A 269 -13.67 -5.90 -10.68
C PHE A 269 -12.39 -5.18 -10.22
N GLU A 270 -11.89 -5.51 -9.06
CA GLU A 270 -10.63 -4.99 -8.52
C GLU A 270 -9.41 -5.39 -9.36
N ALA A 271 -9.37 -6.65 -9.82
CA ALA A 271 -8.36 -7.11 -10.76
C ALA A 271 -8.38 -6.30 -12.06
N ALA A 272 -9.56 -5.97 -12.58
CA ALA A 272 -9.69 -5.09 -13.74
C ALA A 272 -9.15 -3.67 -13.48
N LEU A 273 -9.37 -3.11 -12.29
CA LEU A 273 -8.79 -1.82 -11.89
C LEU A 273 -7.24 -1.88 -11.87
N PHE A 274 -6.65 -2.95 -11.36
CA PHE A 274 -5.19 -3.16 -11.41
C PHE A 274 -4.67 -3.28 -12.84
N ILE A 275 -5.37 -3.97 -13.74
CA ILE A 275 -5.01 -4.04 -15.16
C ILE A 275 -5.07 -2.66 -15.81
N CYS A 276 -6.13 -1.88 -15.56
CA CYS A 276 -6.24 -0.50 -16.03
C CYS A 276 -5.10 0.37 -15.50
N SER A 277 -4.75 0.21 -14.22
CA SER A 277 -3.63 0.91 -13.58
C SER A 277 -2.29 0.53 -14.23
N SER A 278 -2.08 -0.76 -14.51
CA SER A 278 -0.89 -1.25 -15.24
C SER A 278 -0.76 -0.64 -16.63
N ALA A 279 -1.86 -0.60 -17.39
CA ALA A 279 -1.89 0.01 -18.72
C ALA A 279 -1.58 1.51 -18.66
N LEU A 280 -2.11 2.22 -17.66
CA LEU A 280 -1.85 3.64 -17.44
C LEU A 280 -0.40 3.89 -17.03
N ALA A 281 0.16 3.13 -16.08
CA ALA A 281 1.56 3.18 -15.69
C ALA A 281 2.48 2.95 -16.89
N GLY A 282 2.14 1.99 -17.73
CA GLY A 282 2.86 1.70 -18.97
C GLY A 282 2.93 2.87 -19.96
N ARG A 283 1.99 3.80 -19.92
CA ARG A 283 1.97 5.01 -20.78
C ARG A 283 2.64 6.23 -20.16
N ILE A 284 2.61 6.33 -18.83
CA ILE A 284 3.06 7.53 -18.10
C ILE A 284 4.52 7.42 -17.68
N MET A 285 4.96 6.24 -17.26
CA MET A 285 6.28 6.06 -16.67
C MET A 285 7.37 5.86 -17.75
N PRO A 286 8.50 6.57 -17.64
CA PRO A 286 9.61 6.40 -18.56
C PRO A 286 10.28 5.03 -18.40
N ARG A 287 10.84 4.49 -19.50
CA ARG A 287 11.62 3.24 -19.52
C ARG A 287 13.07 3.40 -19.06
N ARG A 288 13.40 4.48 -18.33
CA ARG A 288 14.78 4.71 -17.90
C ARG A 288 15.14 3.78 -16.74
N PRO A 289 16.36 3.18 -16.71
CA PRO A 289 16.87 2.49 -15.54
C PRO A 289 16.91 3.44 -14.34
N ILE A 290 16.77 2.89 -13.14
CA ILE A 290 16.98 3.65 -11.90
C ILE A 290 18.50 3.86 -11.79
N SER A 291 19.01 5.00 -12.26
CA SER A 291 20.35 5.43 -11.90
C SER A 291 20.25 6.09 -10.53
N PHE A 292 20.51 5.34 -9.47
CA PHE A 292 21.01 5.96 -8.25
C PHE A 292 22.45 6.37 -8.59
N ASP A 293 22.63 7.59 -9.04
CA ASP A 293 23.97 8.17 -9.13
C ASP A 293 24.54 8.22 -7.71
N LEU A 294 25.19 7.12 -7.33
CA LEU A 294 26.21 7.12 -6.30
C LEU A 294 27.36 7.92 -6.91
N VAL A 295 27.31 9.24 -6.79
CA VAL A 295 28.50 10.05 -7.07
C VAL A 295 29.56 9.51 -6.13
N PRO A 296 30.73 9.05 -6.66
CA PRO A 296 31.84 8.62 -5.84
C PRO A 296 32.20 9.77 -4.91
N GLY A 297 32.51 9.44 -3.65
CA GLY A 297 32.75 10.42 -2.60
C GLY A 297 33.80 11.44 -2.98
N GLU A 298 33.53 12.70 -2.75
CA GLU A 298 34.47 13.70 -2.31
C GLU A 298 34.34 13.88 -0.80
#